data_84fac6213e42885817847811abfd0c86
#
_entry.id   84fac6213e42885817847811abfd0c86
#
_cell.length_a   1.000
_cell.length_b   1.000
_cell.length_c   1.000
_cell.angle_alpha   90.00
_cell.angle_beta   90.00
_cell.angle_gamma   90.00
#
_symmetry.space_group_name_H-M   'P 1'
#
loop_
_entity.id
_entity.type
_entity.pdbx_description
1 polymer ?
#
loop_
_entity_poly.entity_id
_entity_poly.type
_entity_poly.pdbx_seq_one_letter_code
_entity_poly.pdbx_strand_id
1 'polypeptide(L)'
;MQNEIKKIELNNDNNFIGKEYTKRVGNYLLSEQIGVGTFSKVTKGIHILTGEKIAAKILDKSKIKDEIDIEHIIREIEILKSISHKNICELYESISTEHNFYLIMEYIDGGDLGDFISKNISLSENLACHFFRQLISAIEYLNDMGITHRDLKPENILLDSSHKNIKVIDFGLSNYSANTELLKSACGSPCFASPEMLSGNSYLGVTTDLWSAGIVLYSMLVGTLPFDDQELNTLYEHIKIGTFYIPSNLSLESIDFLKKILQVNPDKRITIEEIKKHVWFNIENNIMYKGIDLTVETFPYNEKLIDYVITKFYKDDKSITSDDFIKMIQYHACNQYTTTYYLVEKNLEKYKDYKLEQKKNWFN
;
A
#
# COMPACT_ATOMS: atom_id res chain seq x y z
N MET A 1 22.83 -6.39 -16.95
CA MET A 1 22.44 -5.35 -15.97
C MET A 1 23.61 -4.41 -15.62
N GLN A 2 24.71 -4.84 -15.03
CA GLN A 2 25.86 -3.93 -14.77
C GLN A 2 26.46 -3.28 -16.05
N ASN A 3 26.45 -3.97 -17.17
CA ASN A 3 26.92 -3.42 -18.46
C ASN A 3 25.92 -2.45 -19.11
N GLU A 4 24.63 -2.56 -18.81
CA GLU A 4 23.59 -1.63 -19.27
C GLU A 4 23.56 -0.37 -18.41
N ILE A 5 23.76 -0.49 -17.09
CA ILE A 5 23.89 0.65 -16.17
C ILE A 5 25.13 1.48 -16.52
N LYS A 6 26.29 0.85 -16.85
CA LYS A 6 27.48 1.57 -17.33
C LYS A 6 27.28 2.31 -18.65
N LYS A 7 26.38 1.82 -19.51
CA LYS A 7 26.00 2.55 -20.74
C LYS A 7 25.16 3.80 -20.44
N ILE A 8 24.46 3.83 -19.29
CA ILE A 8 23.61 4.93 -18.85
C ILE A 8 24.44 6.08 -18.22
N GLU A 9 25.58 5.76 -17.56
CA GLU A 9 26.43 6.76 -16.89
C GLU A 9 27.26 7.66 -17.81
N LEU A 10 27.37 7.35 -19.10
CA LEU A 10 28.38 7.96 -19.98
C LEU A 10 27.97 9.19 -20.81
N ASN A 11 26.75 9.71 -20.67
CA ASN A 11 26.39 10.93 -21.40
C ASN A 11 25.50 11.88 -20.59
N ASN A 12 26.04 13.05 -20.29
CA ASN A 12 25.37 14.16 -19.59
C ASN A 12 24.36 14.94 -20.48
N ASP A 13 24.09 14.49 -21.69
CA ASP A 13 23.14 15.15 -22.59
C ASP A 13 21.82 14.39 -22.67
N ASN A 14 20.72 15.09 -22.73
CA ASN A 14 19.32 14.66 -22.76
C ASN A 14 18.94 13.59 -23.83
N ASN A 15 19.91 12.91 -24.45
CA ASN A 15 19.75 11.93 -25.53
C ASN A 15 19.86 10.45 -25.09
N PHE A 16 19.72 10.18 -23.77
CA PHE A 16 19.94 8.84 -23.20
C PHE A 16 18.73 7.99 -22.98
N ILE A 17 17.68 8.35 -23.53
CA ILE A 17 16.48 7.56 -23.42
C ILE A 17 16.55 6.53 -24.54
N GLY A 18 17.09 5.36 -24.25
CA GLY A 18 16.81 4.19 -25.08
C GLY A 18 15.29 4.03 -25.21
N LYS A 19 14.78 3.33 -26.21
CA LYS A 19 13.33 3.14 -26.47
C LYS A 19 12.49 2.72 -25.24
N GLU A 20 13.12 2.39 -24.14
CA GLU A 20 12.53 1.82 -22.92
C GLU A 20 12.22 2.88 -21.82
N TYR A 21 12.94 3.99 -21.75
CA TYR A 21 12.72 5.02 -20.72
C TYR A 21 12.40 6.39 -21.35
N THR A 22 11.36 7.04 -20.84
CA THR A 22 10.82 8.26 -21.41
C THR A 22 11.22 9.53 -20.65
N LYS A 23 11.64 9.40 -19.37
CA LYS A 23 11.93 10.55 -18.51
C LYS A 23 12.88 10.22 -17.38
N ARG A 24 13.78 11.17 -17.05
CA ARG A 24 14.59 11.14 -15.83
C ARG A 24 14.03 12.11 -14.78
N VAL A 25 13.92 11.68 -13.54
CA VAL A 25 13.53 12.50 -12.39
C VAL A 25 14.43 12.13 -11.21
N GLY A 26 15.30 13.05 -10.80
CA GLY A 26 16.31 12.75 -9.77
C GLY A 26 17.14 11.51 -10.11
N ASN A 27 17.16 10.55 -9.21
CA ASN A 27 17.85 9.26 -9.36
C ASN A 27 16.97 8.17 -10.01
N TYR A 28 15.92 8.54 -10.73
CA TYR A 28 14.99 7.59 -11.34
C TYR A 28 14.87 7.77 -12.83
N LEU A 29 14.78 6.65 -13.55
CA LEU A 29 14.41 6.59 -14.96
C LEU A 29 13.00 6.01 -15.05
N LEU A 30 12.08 6.76 -15.61
CA LEU A 30 10.68 6.39 -15.78
C LEU A 30 10.45 5.80 -17.17
N SER A 31 9.63 4.75 -17.25
CA SER A 31 9.32 4.03 -18.48
C SER A 31 7.83 4.09 -18.83
N GLU A 32 7.23 2.95 -19.10
CA GLU A 32 5.84 2.83 -19.50
C GLU A 32 4.84 3.20 -18.38
N GLN A 33 3.69 3.70 -18.80
CA GLN A 33 2.57 3.96 -17.90
C GLN A 33 1.87 2.64 -17.57
N ILE A 34 1.65 2.39 -16.28
CA ILE A 34 1.02 1.17 -15.74
C ILE A 34 -0.33 1.44 -15.07
N GLY A 35 -0.69 2.69 -14.85
CA GLY A 35 -1.97 3.08 -14.25
C GLY A 35 -2.36 4.51 -14.56
N VAL A 36 -3.66 4.81 -14.47
CA VAL A 36 -4.24 6.15 -14.65
C VAL A 36 -5.23 6.40 -13.51
N GLY A 37 -5.08 7.54 -12.84
CA GLY A 37 -6.07 8.08 -11.91
C GLY A 37 -6.63 9.41 -12.43
N THR A 38 -7.60 9.98 -11.73
CA THR A 38 -8.29 11.21 -12.14
C THR A 38 -7.32 12.38 -12.35
N PHE A 39 -6.39 12.60 -11.42
CA PHE A 39 -5.39 13.67 -11.47
C PHE A 39 -3.97 13.15 -11.62
N SER A 40 -3.80 11.85 -11.71
CA SER A 40 -2.51 11.19 -11.65
C SER A 40 -2.33 10.14 -12.73
N LYS A 41 -1.08 9.78 -12.98
CA LYS A 41 -0.70 8.59 -13.73
C LYS A 41 0.40 7.86 -12.97
N VAL A 42 0.41 6.53 -13.06
CA VAL A 42 1.46 5.71 -12.48
C VAL A 42 2.33 5.16 -13.59
N THR A 43 3.63 5.34 -13.47
CA THR A 43 4.62 4.81 -14.42
C THR A 43 5.57 3.86 -13.70
N LYS A 44 6.01 2.84 -14.40
CA LYS A 44 7.11 2.01 -13.97
C LYS A 44 8.44 2.73 -14.17
N GLY A 45 9.43 2.41 -13.37
CA GLY A 45 10.77 2.97 -13.53
C GLY A 45 11.82 2.13 -12.83
N ILE A 46 13.05 2.64 -12.83
CA ILE A 46 14.17 2.09 -12.09
C ILE A 46 14.88 3.18 -11.29
N HIS A 47 15.39 2.79 -10.12
CA HIS A 47 16.32 3.61 -9.36
C HIS A 47 17.72 3.46 -9.95
N ILE A 48 18.32 4.54 -10.44
CA ILE A 48 19.58 4.52 -11.21
C ILE A 48 20.73 3.87 -10.44
N LEU A 49 20.85 4.19 -9.15
CA LEU A 49 21.98 3.73 -8.34
C LEU A 49 21.93 2.22 -8.05
N THR A 50 20.74 1.68 -7.78
CA THR A 50 20.58 0.28 -7.39
C THR A 50 20.09 -0.63 -8.51
N GLY A 51 19.51 -0.06 -9.58
CA GLY A 51 18.86 -0.81 -10.66
C GLY A 51 17.52 -1.44 -10.26
N GLU A 52 17.02 -1.15 -9.05
CA GLU A 52 15.76 -1.71 -8.56
C GLU A 52 14.56 -1.04 -9.22
N LYS A 53 13.51 -1.84 -9.45
CA LYS A 53 12.25 -1.36 -9.99
C LYS A 53 11.51 -0.49 -8.98
N ILE A 54 10.89 0.60 -9.48
CA ILE A 54 10.01 1.48 -8.70
C ILE A 54 8.72 1.76 -9.49
N ALA A 55 7.69 2.17 -8.77
CA ALA A 55 6.51 2.82 -9.35
C ALA A 55 6.55 4.32 -9.02
N ALA A 56 6.21 5.16 -9.98
CA ALA A 56 6.11 6.60 -9.77
C ALA A 56 4.68 7.07 -10.05
N LYS A 57 3.96 7.49 -8.99
CA LYS A 57 2.67 8.19 -9.12
C LYS A 57 2.97 9.66 -9.39
N ILE A 58 2.56 10.14 -10.56
CA ILE A 58 2.82 11.48 -11.07
C ILE A 58 1.54 12.29 -11.00
N LEU A 59 1.54 13.33 -10.19
CA LEU A 59 0.42 14.26 -10.03
C LEU A 59 0.74 15.54 -10.81
N ASP A 60 -0.12 15.86 -11.77
CA ASP A 60 0.02 17.03 -12.64
C ASP A 60 -0.55 18.27 -11.94
N LYS A 61 0.32 19.22 -11.57
CA LYS A 61 -0.06 20.46 -10.88
C LYS A 61 -1.03 21.31 -11.68
N SER A 62 -1.03 21.22 -13.01
CA SER A 62 -1.97 21.97 -13.86
C SER A 62 -3.41 21.48 -13.77
N LYS A 63 -3.62 20.26 -13.30
CA LYS A 63 -4.94 19.64 -13.09
C LYS A 63 -5.54 19.94 -11.72
N ILE A 64 -4.77 20.47 -10.81
CA ILE A 64 -5.19 20.90 -9.47
C ILE A 64 -5.94 22.21 -9.63
N LYS A 65 -7.24 22.22 -9.32
CA LYS A 65 -8.11 23.36 -9.63
C LYS A 65 -8.41 24.24 -8.42
N ASP A 66 -8.39 23.69 -7.24
CA ASP A 66 -8.79 24.39 -6.02
C ASP A 66 -7.91 24.02 -4.81
N GLU A 67 -8.12 24.73 -3.71
CA GLU A 67 -7.38 24.52 -2.47
C GLU A 67 -7.68 23.14 -1.84
N ILE A 68 -8.86 22.59 -2.08
CA ILE A 68 -9.29 21.28 -1.56
C ILE A 68 -8.48 20.16 -2.22
N ASP A 69 -8.26 20.26 -3.53
CA ASP A 69 -7.39 19.31 -4.26
C ASP A 69 -5.96 19.32 -3.69
N ILE A 70 -5.43 20.50 -3.39
CA ILE A 70 -4.08 20.67 -2.81
C ILE A 70 -4.03 20.02 -1.42
N GLU A 71 -5.02 20.28 -0.56
CA GLU A 71 -5.09 19.68 0.78
C GLU A 71 -5.16 18.15 0.72
N HIS A 72 -5.91 17.58 -0.22
CA HIS A 72 -5.99 16.13 -0.42
C HIS A 72 -4.63 15.55 -0.81
N ILE A 73 -3.91 16.18 -1.74
CA ILE A 73 -2.58 15.72 -2.18
C ILE A 73 -1.55 15.83 -1.04
N ILE A 74 -1.53 16.95 -0.32
CA ILE A 74 -0.61 17.12 0.81
C ILE A 74 -0.90 16.04 1.87
N ARG A 75 -2.16 15.82 2.20
CA ARG A 75 -2.59 14.81 3.16
C ARG A 75 -2.20 13.40 2.71
N GLU A 76 -2.40 13.04 1.45
CA GLU A 76 -1.95 11.75 0.91
C GLU A 76 -0.44 11.56 1.10
N ILE A 77 0.36 12.60 0.79
CA ILE A 77 1.82 12.56 0.94
C ILE A 77 2.22 12.43 2.42
N GLU A 78 1.57 13.17 3.32
CA GLU A 78 1.85 13.11 4.76
C GLU A 78 1.50 11.74 5.34
N ILE A 79 0.34 11.19 4.99
CA ILE A 79 -0.06 9.84 5.40
C ILE A 79 0.97 8.83 4.90
N LEU A 80 1.29 8.83 3.60
CA LEU A 80 2.25 7.89 3.04
C LEU A 80 3.64 7.99 3.66
N LYS A 81 4.07 9.17 4.08
CA LYS A 81 5.34 9.38 4.81
C LYS A 81 5.31 8.87 6.25
N SER A 82 4.15 8.81 6.86
CA SER A 82 4.00 8.43 8.27
C SER A 82 3.82 6.93 8.50
N ILE A 83 3.56 6.14 7.43
CA ILE A 83 3.22 4.72 7.52
C ILE A 83 4.29 3.84 6.91
N SER A 84 4.57 2.71 7.59
CA SER A 84 5.38 1.62 7.05
C SER A 84 4.83 0.29 7.55
N HIS A 85 4.32 -0.54 6.66
CA HIS A 85 3.74 -1.83 7.01
C HIS A 85 3.91 -2.84 5.86
N LYS A 86 4.19 -4.10 6.20
CA LYS A 86 4.44 -5.16 5.20
C LYS A 86 3.33 -5.35 4.16
N ASN A 87 2.07 -5.04 4.52
CA ASN A 87 0.91 -5.17 3.64
C ASN A 87 0.37 -3.82 3.13
N ILE A 88 1.18 -2.77 3.21
CA ILE A 88 0.91 -1.45 2.63
C ILE A 88 2.04 -1.12 1.66
N CYS A 89 1.72 -0.49 0.54
CA CYS A 89 2.71 -0.02 -0.43
C CYS A 89 3.55 1.09 0.18
N GLU A 90 4.86 0.95 0.14
CA GLU A 90 5.79 1.89 0.76
C GLU A 90 6.08 3.08 -0.15
N LEU A 91 6.10 4.28 0.43
CA LEU A 91 6.61 5.48 -0.22
C LEU A 91 8.12 5.60 0.06
N TYR A 92 8.92 5.59 -1.00
CA TYR A 92 10.37 5.76 -0.86
C TYR A 92 10.78 7.23 -0.84
N GLU A 93 10.24 8.04 -1.76
CA GLU A 93 10.60 9.44 -1.91
C GLU A 93 9.46 10.25 -2.52
N SER A 94 9.36 11.53 -2.13
CA SER A 94 8.47 12.49 -2.78
C SER A 94 9.27 13.63 -3.39
N ILE A 95 9.14 13.84 -4.70
CA ILE A 95 9.86 14.86 -5.45
C ILE A 95 8.87 15.89 -6.01
N SER A 96 9.09 17.16 -5.71
CA SER A 96 8.30 18.27 -6.26
C SER A 96 9.12 18.99 -7.34
N THR A 97 8.53 19.14 -8.51
CA THR A 97 9.06 19.97 -9.61
C THR A 97 8.10 21.11 -9.91
N GLU A 98 8.43 21.99 -10.83
CA GLU A 98 7.55 23.09 -11.24
C GLU A 98 6.17 22.60 -11.69
N HIS A 99 6.11 21.51 -12.46
CA HIS A 99 4.88 21.03 -13.09
C HIS A 99 4.23 19.81 -12.42
N ASN A 100 4.98 19.01 -11.64
CA ASN A 100 4.49 17.75 -11.12
C ASN A 100 4.98 17.48 -9.70
N PHE A 101 4.16 16.71 -8.95
CA PHE A 101 4.64 15.91 -7.82
C PHE A 101 4.88 14.47 -8.29
N TYR A 102 5.98 13.86 -7.83
CA TYR A 102 6.33 12.47 -8.07
C TYR A 102 6.38 11.77 -6.72
N LEU A 103 5.55 10.75 -6.55
CA LEU A 103 5.60 9.85 -5.40
C LEU A 103 6.29 8.57 -5.88
N ILE A 104 7.52 8.37 -5.44
CA ILE A 104 8.30 7.19 -5.77
C ILE A 104 7.99 6.11 -4.76
N MET A 105 7.45 5.01 -5.24
CA MET A 105 6.84 3.98 -4.42
C MET A 105 7.38 2.60 -4.76
N GLU A 106 7.12 1.66 -3.88
CA GLU A 106 7.37 0.25 -4.10
C GLU A 106 6.68 -0.23 -5.38
N TYR A 107 7.44 -0.93 -6.25
CA TYR A 107 6.88 -1.59 -7.43
C TYR A 107 6.39 -2.98 -7.07
N ILE A 108 5.13 -3.24 -7.33
CA ILE A 108 4.44 -4.50 -7.03
C ILE A 108 3.98 -5.09 -8.37
N ASP A 109 4.36 -6.32 -8.68
CA ASP A 109 4.32 -6.88 -10.03
C ASP A 109 3.35 -8.06 -10.24
N GLY A 110 2.54 -8.42 -9.23
CA GLY A 110 1.58 -9.53 -9.32
C GLY A 110 0.18 -9.14 -9.83
N GLY A 111 -0.05 -7.86 -10.17
CA GLY A 111 -1.37 -7.34 -10.55
C GLY A 111 -2.27 -7.06 -9.36
N ASP A 112 -3.50 -6.63 -9.59
CA ASP A 112 -4.46 -6.36 -8.54
C ASP A 112 -5.33 -7.59 -8.19
N LEU A 113 -5.93 -7.54 -7.01
CA LEU A 113 -6.76 -8.63 -6.48
C LEU A 113 -8.06 -8.81 -7.28
N GLY A 114 -8.60 -7.75 -7.89
CA GLY A 114 -9.81 -7.82 -8.72
C GLY A 114 -9.58 -8.66 -9.97
N ASP A 115 -8.50 -8.37 -10.69
CA ASP A 115 -8.05 -9.18 -11.83
C ASP A 115 -7.76 -10.62 -11.41
N PHE A 116 -7.15 -10.82 -10.25
CA PHE A 116 -6.85 -12.16 -9.74
C PHE A 116 -8.11 -12.94 -9.41
N ILE A 117 -9.10 -12.32 -8.77
CA ILE A 117 -10.43 -12.93 -8.51
C ILE A 117 -11.10 -13.28 -9.84
N SER A 118 -11.16 -12.33 -10.78
CA SER A 118 -11.82 -12.53 -12.08
C SER A 118 -11.24 -13.70 -12.87
N LYS A 119 -9.91 -13.87 -12.85
CA LYS A 119 -9.22 -14.99 -13.50
C LYS A 119 -9.50 -16.35 -12.86
N ASN A 120 -9.75 -16.37 -11.55
CA ASN A 120 -10.02 -17.59 -10.78
C ASN A 120 -11.51 -17.84 -10.53
N ILE A 121 -12.40 -16.94 -11.01
CA ILE A 121 -13.86 -16.92 -10.77
C ILE A 121 -14.17 -16.65 -9.29
N SER A 122 -13.59 -17.40 -8.37
CA SER A 122 -13.63 -17.22 -6.91
C SER A 122 -12.42 -17.90 -6.28
N LEU A 123 -12.12 -17.57 -5.03
CA LEU A 123 -10.99 -18.14 -4.30
C LEU A 123 -11.48 -19.19 -3.29
N SER A 124 -10.64 -20.17 -2.99
CA SER A 124 -10.90 -21.08 -1.87
C SER A 124 -10.92 -20.32 -0.55
N GLU A 125 -11.67 -20.80 0.45
CA GLU A 125 -11.75 -20.15 1.76
C GLU A 125 -10.38 -19.99 2.43
N ASN A 126 -9.48 -20.97 2.26
CA ASN A 126 -8.13 -20.89 2.80
C ASN A 126 -7.33 -19.73 2.18
N LEU A 127 -7.36 -19.59 0.85
CA LEU A 127 -6.66 -18.51 0.16
C LEU A 127 -7.29 -17.15 0.46
N ALA A 128 -8.62 -17.07 0.49
CA ALA A 128 -9.35 -15.87 0.88
C ALA A 128 -9.01 -15.46 2.32
N CYS A 129 -8.98 -16.41 3.26
CA CYS A 129 -8.58 -16.17 4.64
C CYS A 129 -7.13 -15.70 4.74
N HIS A 130 -6.21 -16.29 3.96
CA HIS A 130 -4.82 -15.88 3.93
C HIS A 130 -4.65 -14.40 3.49
N PHE A 131 -5.32 -13.97 2.42
CA PHE A 131 -5.30 -12.58 1.99
C PHE A 131 -6.03 -11.67 2.96
N PHE A 132 -7.17 -12.11 3.47
CA PHE A 132 -7.98 -11.35 4.41
C PHE A 132 -7.23 -11.05 5.72
N ARG A 133 -6.45 -12.00 6.24
CA ARG A 133 -5.57 -11.77 7.41
C ARG A 133 -4.57 -10.64 7.17
N GLN A 134 -4.00 -10.58 5.99
CA GLN A 134 -3.06 -9.53 5.63
C GLN A 134 -3.76 -8.17 5.49
N LEU A 135 -4.98 -8.16 4.94
CA LEU A 135 -5.80 -6.95 4.84
C LEU A 135 -6.19 -6.43 6.23
N ILE A 136 -6.66 -7.30 7.13
CA ILE A 136 -6.97 -6.92 8.53
C ILE A 136 -5.71 -6.42 9.24
N SER A 137 -4.53 -7.00 9.00
CA SER A 137 -3.27 -6.50 9.54
C SER A 137 -2.98 -5.06 9.10
N ALA A 138 -3.23 -4.73 7.84
CA ALA A 138 -3.07 -3.37 7.33
C ALA A 138 -4.10 -2.40 7.95
N ILE A 139 -5.37 -2.81 8.02
CA ILE A 139 -6.44 -1.99 8.61
C ILE A 139 -6.18 -1.73 10.10
N GLU A 140 -5.76 -2.75 10.86
CA GLU A 140 -5.41 -2.61 12.27
C GLU A 140 -4.28 -1.57 12.45
N TYR A 141 -3.19 -1.71 11.68
CA TYR A 141 -2.08 -0.77 11.71
C TYR A 141 -2.52 0.68 11.39
N LEU A 142 -3.34 0.86 10.35
CA LEU A 142 -3.86 2.19 9.99
C LEU A 142 -4.76 2.76 11.11
N ASN A 143 -5.64 1.94 11.68
CA ASN A 143 -6.51 2.34 12.79
C ASN A 143 -5.69 2.78 14.01
N ASP A 144 -4.63 2.06 14.36
CA ASP A 144 -3.75 2.39 15.47
C ASP A 144 -2.97 3.71 15.23
N MET A 145 -2.69 4.02 13.96
CA MET A 145 -2.11 5.31 13.54
C MET A 145 -3.16 6.43 13.41
N GLY A 146 -4.44 6.15 13.71
CA GLY A 146 -5.53 7.10 13.53
C GLY A 146 -5.84 7.42 12.08
N ILE A 147 -5.58 6.51 11.15
CA ILE A 147 -5.78 6.69 9.72
C ILE A 147 -6.90 5.76 9.23
N THR A 148 -7.78 6.29 8.39
CA THR A 148 -8.83 5.54 7.69
C THR A 148 -8.57 5.59 6.20
N HIS A 149 -8.63 4.44 5.52
CA HIS A 149 -8.35 4.33 4.08
C HIS A 149 -9.48 4.87 3.20
N ARG A 150 -10.74 4.49 3.47
CA ARG A 150 -12.00 4.93 2.85
C ARG A 150 -12.23 4.51 1.38
N ASP A 151 -11.31 3.83 0.74
CA ASP A 151 -11.48 3.30 -0.63
C ASP A 151 -10.86 1.88 -0.77
N LEU A 152 -11.14 1.02 0.22
CA LEU A 152 -10.72 -0.38 0.14
C LEU A 152 -11.59 -1.12 -0.87
N LYS A 153 -10.94 -1.65 -1.92
CA LYS A 153 -11.53 -2.44 -2.99
C LYS A 153 -10.48 -3.33 -3.63
N PRO A 154 -10.85 -4.39 -4.35
CA PRO A 154 -9.88 -5.32 -4.94
C PRO A 154 -8.85 -4.65 -5.84
N GLU A 155 -9.21 -3.59 -6.57
CA GLU A 155 -8.32 -2.83 -7.46
C GLU A 155 -7.24 -2.05 -6.68
N ASN A 156 -7.50 -1.72 -5.41
CA ASN A 156 -6.56 -1.04 -4.51
C ASN A 156 -5.75 -2.02 -3.63
N ILE A 157 -5.75 -3.31 -3.98
CA ILE A 157 -5.00 -4.36 -3.30
C ILE A 157 -4.16 -5.08 -4.35
N LEU A 158 -2.85 -4.84 -4.37
CA LEU A 158 -1.93 -5.49 -5.29
C LEU A 158 -1.37 -6.78 -4.68
N LEU A 159 -1.02 -7.72 -5.55
CA LEU A 159 -0.36 -8.97 -5.20
C LEU A 159 1.13 -8.88 -5.55
N ASP A 160 1.97 -9.54 -4.78
CA ASP A 160 3.36 -9.77 -5.17
C ASP A 160 3.45 -10.80 -6.32
N SER A 161 4.61 -10.92 -6.96
CA SER A 161 4.84 -11.88 -8.06
C SER A 161 4.63 -13.34 -7.66
N SER A 162 4.66 -13.66 -6.39
CA SER A 162 4.37 -15.01 -5.87
C SER A 162 2.89 -15.27 -5.65
N HIS A 163 2.05 -14.24 -5.73
CA HIS A 163 0.63 -14.23 -5.37
C HIS A 163 0.35 -14.76 -3.95
N LYS A 164 1.28 -14.52 -3.02
CA LYS A 164 1.14 -14.91 -1.61
C LYS A 164 0.94 -13.73 -0.68
N ASN A 165 1.43 -12.56 -1.07
CA ASN A 165 1.35 -11.37 -0.24
C ASN A 165 0.56 -10.29 -0.95
N ILE A 166 -0.23 -9.54 -0.16
CA ILE A 166 -0.94 -8.36 -0.62
C ILE A 166 -0.27 -7.08 -0.17
N LYS A 167 -0.51 -6.02 -0.93
CA LYS A 167 -0.13 -4.64 -0.60
C LYS A 167 -1.31 -3.71 -0.88
N VAL A 168 -1.80 -3.03 0.14
CA VAL A 168 -2.82 -1.98 0.00
C VAL A 168 -2.16 -0.74 -0.61
N ILE A 169 -2.82 -0.15 -1.60
CA ILE A 169 -2.37 1.04 -2.33
C ILE A 169 -3.45 2.13 -2.31
N ASP A 170 -3.09 3.32 -2.77
CA ASP A 170 -3.95 4.47 -3.05
C ASP A 170 -4.63 5.10 -1.83
N PHE A 171 -3.92 6.00 -1.19
CA PHE A 171 -4.35 6.78 -0.01
C PHE A 171 -4.97 8.13 -0.38
N GLY A 172 -5.36 8.35 -1.64
CA GLY A 172 -5.89 9.63 -2.13
C GLY A 172 -7.20 10.07 -1.48
N LEU A 173 -7.97 9.13 -0.91
CA LEU A 173 -9.19 9.41 -0.13
C LEU A 173 -9.01 9.25 1.38
N SER A 174 -7.84 8.87 1.84
CA SER A 174 -7.56 8.60 3.24
C SER A 174 -7.62 9.86 4.10
N ASN A 175 -7.92 9.69 5.38
CA ASN A 175 -7.98 10.80 6.32
C ASN A 175 -7.49 10.39 7.70
N TYR A 176 -6.96 11.36 8.44
CA TYR A 176 -6.73 11.20 9.87
C TYR A 176 -8.08 11.19 10.59
N SER A 177 -8.32 10.18 11.40
CA SER A 177 -9.42 10.10 12.33
C SER A 177 -8.89 9.51 13.62
N ALA A 178 -8.74 10.30 14.67
CA ALA A 178 -8.50 9.74 16.00
C ALA A 178 -9.62 8.72 16.30
N ASN A 179 -9.33 7.67 17.08
CA ASN A 179 -10.27 6.57 17.37
C ASN A 179 -11.67 7.02 17.87
N THR A 180 -11.84 8.31 18.17
CA THR A 180 -13.09 8.93 18.64
C THR A 180 -13.59 10.05 17.73
N GLU A 181 -12.83 10.46 16.70
CA GLU A 181 -13.26 11.50 15.77
C GLU A 181 -14.14 10.94 14.67
N LEU A 182 -15.27 11.59 14.46
CA LEU A 182 -16.27 11.20 13.47
C LEU A 182 -16.01 11.89 12.12
N LEU A 183 -15.95 11.10 11.06
CA LEU A 183 -15.87 11.57 9.68
C LEU A 183 -17.27 11.91 9.13
N LYS A 184 -17.36 12.82 8.16
CA LYS A 184 -18.66 13.29 7.60
C LYS A 184 -18.76 13.19 6.09
N SER A 185 -17.66 13.01 5.37
CA SER A 185 -17.66 13.01 3.90
C SER A 185 -17.91 11.61 3.35
N ALA A 186 -18.93 11.44 2.51
CA ALA A 186 -19.08 10.26 1.69
C ALA A 186 -18.05 10.31 0.53
N CYS A 187 -17.27 9.26 0.36
CA CYS A 187 -16.25 9.13 -0.69
C CYS A 187 -16.02 7.64 -0.99
N GLY A 188 -15.17 7.35 -1.98
CA GLY A 188 -14.84 5.99 -2.37
C GLY A 188 -15.77 5.44 -3.45
N SER A 189 -15.55 4.16 -3.77
CA SER A 189 -16.31 3.44 -4.80
C SER A 189 -17.70 3.04 -4.27
N PRO A 190 -18.80 3.37 -4.94
CA PRO A 190 -20.17 3.23 -4.39
C PRO A 190 -20.51 1.84 -3.85
N CYS A 191 -20.11 0.76 -4.56
CA CYS A 191 -20.39 -0.62 -4.16
C CYS A 191 -19.67 -1.05 -2.87
N PHE A 192 -18.63 -0.32 -2.46
CA PHE A 192 -17.82 -0.61 -1.27
C PHE A 192 -18.15 0.33 -0.09
N ALA A 193 -18.95 1.37 -0.33
CA ALA A 193 -19.32 2.33 0.68
C ALA A 193 -20.19 1.69 1.78
N SER A 194 -19.90 2.03 3.04
CA SER A 194 -20.68 1.50 4.17
C SER A 194 -22.03 2.21 4.33
N PRO A 195 -23.05 1.55 4.94
CA PRO A 195 -24.36 2.14 5.18
C PRO A 195 -24.30 3.47 5.94
N GLU A 196 -23.40 3.58 6.93
CA GLU A 196 -23.22 4.79 7.72
C GLU A 196 -22.62 5.95 6.89
N MET A 197 -21.71 5.67 5.94
CA MET A 197 -21.21 6.69 4.99
C MET A 197 -22.32 7.21 4.10
N LEU A 198 -23.20 6.32 3.60
CA LEU A 198 -24.30 6.68 2.70
C LEU A 198 -25.44 7.41 3.42
N SER A 199 -25.51 7.28 4.73
CA SER A 199 -26.54 7.95 5.54
C SER A 199 -26.26 9.43 5.80
N GLY A 200 -25.05 9.94 5.45
CA GLY A 200 -24.63 11.32 5.70
C GLY A 200 -24.42 11.66 7.18
N ASN A 201 -24.48 10.66 8.06
CA ASN A 201 -24.16 10.81 9.48
C ASN A 201 -22.65 10.81 9.71
N SER A 202 -22.23 11.30 10.86
CA SER A 202 -20.84 11.16 11.30
C SER A 202 -20.57 9.70 11.66
N TYR A 203 -19.40 9.16 11.27
CA TYR A 203 -19.06 7.76 11.43
C TYR A 203 -17.60 7.55 11.90
N LEU A 204 -17.33 6.42 12.53
CA LEU A 204 -16.00 5.99 12.87
C LEU A 204 -15.30 5.39 11.65
N GLY A 205 -14.06 5.81 11.38
CA GLY A 205 -13.33 5.39 10.19
C GLY A 205 -13.09 3.88 10.12
N VAL A 206 -12.69 3.25 11.21
CA VAL A 206 -12.40 1.81 11.25
C VAL A 206 -13.62 0.96 10.88
N THR A 207 -14.83 1.35 11.28
CA THR A 207 -16.05 0.59 10.96
C THR A 207 -16.33 0.58 9.46
N THR A 208 -16.02 1.69 8.77
CA THR A 208 -16.20 1.78 7.31
C THR A 208 -15.16 0.94 6.57
N ASP A 209 -13.90 0.95 6.98
CA ASP A 209 -12.86 0.11 6.37
C ASP A 209 -13.14 -1.39 6.59
N LEU A 210 -13.68 -1.78 7.76
CA LEU A 210 -14.11 -3.16 8.03
C LEU A 210 -15.29 -3.58 7.14
N TRP A 211 -16.27 -2.70 6.88
CA TRP A 211 -17.34 -2.98 5.92
C TRP A 211 -16.75 -3.21 4.52
N SER A 212 -15.93 -2.30 4.01
CA SER A 212 -15.30 -2.41 2.71
C SER A 212 -14.45 -3.70 2.61
N ALA A 213 -13.71 -4.05 3.65
CA ALA A 213 -13.00 -5.33 3.74
C ALA A 213 -13.94 -6.54 3.68
N GLY A 214 -15.13 -6.44 4.29
CA GLY A 214 -16.18 -7.46 4.18
C GLY A 214 -16.68 -7.64 2.75
N ILE A 215 -16.86 -6.54 2.00
CA ILE A 215 -17.19 -6.59 0.55
C ILE A 215 -16.06 -7.27 -0.25
N VAL A 216 -14.80 -6.90 0.01
CA VAL A 216 -13.63 -7.54 -0.60
C VAL A 216 -13.60 -9.04 -0.29
N LEU A 217 -13.86 -9.44 0.96
CA LEU A 217 -13.92 -10.85 1.34
C LEU A 217 -15.03 -11.59 0.59
N TYR A 218 -16.23 -11.00 0.54
CA TYR A 218 -17.32 -11.59 -0.22
C TYR A 218 -16.94 -11.79 -1.69
N SER A 219 -16.33 -10.78 -2.32
CA SER A 219 -15.89 -10.88 -3.71
C SER A 219 -14.83 -11.97 -3.91
N MET A 220 -13.92 -12.17 -2.95
CA MET A 220 -12.97 -13.30 -3.00
C MET A 220 -13.66 -14.66 -2.95
N LEU A 221 -14.65 -14.83 -2.07
CA LEU A 221 -15.32 -16.10 -1.82
C LEU A 221 -16.35 -16.45 -2.90
N VAL A 222 -17.03 -15.43 -3.46
CA VAL A 222 -18.18 -15.63 -4.37
C VAL A 222 -17.85 -15.27 -5.82
N GLY A 223 -16.88 -14.37 -6.03
CA GLY A 223 -16.49 -13.90 -7.37
C GLY A 223 -17.34 -12.76 -7.91
N THR A 224 -18.32 -12.30 -7.14
CA THR A 224 -19.19 -11.15 -7.47
C THR A 224 -19.30 -10.22 -6.27
N LEU A 225 -19.88 -9.04 -6.44
CA LEU A 225 -20.19 -8.13 -5.34
C LEU A 225 -21.49 -8.56 -4.63
N PRO A 226 -21.61 -8.33 -3.31
CA PRO A 226 -22.85 -8.61 -2.58
C PRO A 226 -23.96 -7.59 -2.88
N PHE A 227 -23.56 -6.37 -3.26
CA PHE A 227 -24.44 -5.27 -3.65
C PHE A 227 -23.92 -4.69 -4.96
N ASP A 228 -24.74 -4.77 -5.99
CA ASP A 228 -24.47 -4.22 -7.32
C ASP A 228 -25.77 -3.81 -7.98
N ASP A 229 -25.81 -2.60 -8.56
CA ASP A 229 -26.93 -2.10 -9.33
C ASP A 229 -26.44 -0.98 -10.26
N GLN A 230 -27.06 -0.85 -11.43
CA GLN A 230 -26.76 0.23 -12.39
C GLN A 230 -27.25 1.60 -11.89
N GLU A 231 -28.35 1.61 -11.11
CA GLU A 231 -28.92 2.80 -10.53
C GLU A 231 -28.38 3.03 -9.11
N LEU A 232 -27.65 4.14 -8.91
CA LEU A 232 -27.01 4.45 -7.61
C LEU A 232 -27.98 4.49 -6.43
N ASN A 233 -29.17 5.02 -6.63
CA ASN A 233 -30.18 5.09 -5.56
C ASN A 233 -30.63 3.68 -5.13
N THR A 234 -30.85 2.79 -6.09
CA THR A 234 -31.22 1.39 -5.83
C THR A 234 -30.07 0.65 -5.14
N LEU A 235 -28.84 0.85 -5.59
CA LEU A 235 -27.65 0.31 -4.94
C LEU A 235 -27.56 0.75 -3.46
N TYR A 236 -27.78 2.04 -3.19
CA TYR A 236 -27.72 2.59 -1.82
C TYR A 236 -28.83 2.03 -0.92
N GLU A 237 -30.03 1.80 -1.46
CA GLU A 237 -31.09 1.13 -0.70
C GLU A 237 -30.74 -0.34 -0.41
N HIS A 238 -30.18 -1.07 -1.36
CA HIS A 238 -29.72 -2.45 -1.14
C HIS A 238 -28.65 -2.51 -0.05
N ILE A 239 -27.67 -1.59 -0.07
CA ILE A 239 -26.62 -1.51 0.97
C ILE A 239 -27.22 -1.20 2.34
N LYS A 240 -28.18 -0.27 2.44
CA LYS A 240 -28.84 0.08 3.70
C LYS A 240 -29.71 -1.04 4.24
N ILE A 241 -30.34 -1.85 3.37
CA ILE A 241 -31.09 -3.05 3.78
C ILE A 241 -30.13 -4.14 4.26
N GLY A 242 -28.97 -4.27 3.63
CA GLY A 242 -27.91 -5.22 4.02
C GLY A 242 -28.24 -6.68 3.74
N THR A 243 -29.21 -6.95 2.84
CA THR A 243 -29.54 -8.33 2.44
C THR A 243 -28.78 -8.69 1.17
N PHE A 244 -27.99 -9.75 1.23
CA PHE A 244 -27.18 -10.24 0.12
C PHE A 244 -27.30 -11.76 -0.04
N TYR A 245 -27.01 -12.24 -1.24
CA TYR A 245 -27.02 -13.65 -1.55
C TYR A 245 -25.81 -14.36 -0.92
N ILE A 246 -26.02 -15.54 -0.33
CA ILE A 246 -24.97 -16.39 0.22
C ILE A 246 -25.05 -17.75 -0.49
N PRO A 247 -24.01 -18.17 -1.24
CA PRO A 247 -23.97 -19.47 -1.87
C PRO A 247 -23.95 -20.62 -0.87
N SER A 248 -24.61 -21.74 -1.19
CA SER A 248 -24.70 -22.91 -0.31
C SER A 248 -23.41 -23.73 -0.19
N ASN A 249 -22.42 -23.45 -1.01
CA ASN A 249 -21.12 -24.14 -0.99
C ASN A 249 -20.11 -23.54 0.00
N LEU A 250 -20.45 -22.43 0.65
CA LEU A 250 -19.61 -21.84 1.70
C LEU A 250 -19.77 -22.58 3.02
N SER A 251 -18.71 -22.64 3.83
CA SER A 251 -18.76 -23.20 5.18
C SER A 251 -19.68 -22.40 6.11
N LEU A 252 -20.19 -23.01 7.16
CA LEU A 252 -21.02 -22.32 8.14
C LEU A 252 -20.24 -21.19 8.83
N GLU A 253 -18.95 -21.41 9.04
CA GLU A 253 -18.03 -20.46 9.65
C GLU A 253 -17.82 -19.23 8.76
N SER A 254 -17.67 -19.39 7.44
CA SER A 254 -17.57 -18.25 6.52
C SER A 254 -18.88 -17.49 6.39
N ILE A 255 -20.02 -18.20 6.39
CA ILE A 255 -21.34 -17.58 6.37
C ILE A 255 -21.57 -16.73 7.63
N ASP A 256 -21.23 -17.25 8.79
CA ASP A 256 -21.33 -16.53 10.07
C ASP A 256 -20.44 -15.29 10.07
N PHE A 257 -19.20 -15.44 9.59
CA PHE A 257 -18.24 -14.34 9.49
C PHE A 257 -18.75 -13.23 8.56
N LEU A 258 -19.21 -13.58 7.34
CA LEU A 258 -19.75 -12.61 6.39
C LEU A 258 -20.94 -11.83 6.96
N LYS A 259 -21.86 -12.48 7.69
CA LYS A 259 -22.98 -11.82 8.33
C LYS A 259 -22.56 -10.86 9.45
N LYS A 260 -21.48 -11.16 10.15
CA LYS A 260 -20.96 -10.31 11.22
C LYS A 260 -20.20 -9.09 10.68
N ILE A 261 -19.43 -9.25 9.62
CA ILE A 261 -18.65 -8.14 9.06
C ILE A 261 -19.51 -7.22 8.18
N LEU A 262 -20.48 -7.76 7.44
CA LEU A 262 -21.46 -7.00 6.64
C LEU A 262 -22.72 -6.65 7.45
N GLN A 263 -22.54 -6.36 8.74
CA GLN A 263 -23.60 -5.87 9.62
C GLN A 263 -23.84 -4.39 9.36
N VAL A 264 -25.10 -4.04 8.99
CA VAL A 264 -25.52 -2.67 8.65
C VAL A 264 -25.30 -1.70 9.82
N ASN A 265 -25.69 -2.11 11.03
CA ASN A 265 -25.46 -1.29 12.23
C ASN A 265 -23.95 -1.36 12.61
N PRO A 266 -23.19 -0.24 12.53
CA PRO A 266 -21.78 -0.22 12.84
C PRO A 266 -21.45 -0.61 14.29
N ASP A 267 -22.35 -0.35 15.26
CA ASP A 267 -22.14 -0.72 16.67
C ASP A 267 -22.29 -2.23 16.93
N LYS A 268 -22.91 -2.96 15.98
CA LYS A 268 -23.05 -4.41 16.02
C LYS A 268 -22.11 -5.12 15.05
N ARG A 269 -21.39 -4.36 14.23
CA ARG A 269 -20.39 -4.91 13.30
C ARG A 269 -19.23 -5.46 14.09
N ILE A 270 -18.73 -6.63 13.66
CA ILE A 270 -17.60 -7.31 14.28
C ILE A 270 -16.38 -6.38 14.37
N THR A 271 -15.74 -6.32 15.52
CA THR A 271 -14.52 -5.55 15.78
C THR A 271 -13.26 -6.33 15.34
N ILE A 272 -12.11 -5.63 15.24
CA ILE A 272 -10.83 -6.28 14.89
C ILE A 272 -10.48 -7.38 15.91
N GLU A 273 -10.69 -7.14 17.20
CA GLU A 273 -10.43 -8.12 18.27
C GLU A 273 -11.33 -9.36 18.16
N GLU A 274 -12.59 -9.18 17.77
CA GLU A 274 -13.52 -10.28 17.53
C GLU A 274 -13.18 -11.03 16.24
N ILE A 275 -12.78 -10.33 15.18
CA ILE A 275 -12.26 -10.93 13.94
C ILE A 275 -11.12 -11.89 14.25
N LYS A 276 -10.12 -11.45 15.02
CA LYS A 276 -8.96 -12.26 15.39
C LYS A 276 -9.32 -13.53 16.16
N LYS A 277 -10.44 -13.53 16.87
CA LYS A 277 -10.94 -14.68 17.66
C LYS A 277 -11.88 -15.58 16.85
N HIS A 278 -12.35 -15.15 15.70
CA HIS A 278 -13.35 -15.87 14.92
C HIS A 278 -12.79 -17.17 14.33
N VAL A 279 -13.58 -18.25 14.36
CA VAL A 279 -13.16 -19.57 13.88
C VAL A 279 -12.72 -19.53 12.42
N TRP A 280 -13.48 -18.87 11.55
CA TRP A 280 -13.12 -18.75 10.13
C TRP A 280 -11.79 -18.04 9.92
N PHE A 281 -11.50 -16.99 10.67
CA PHE A 281 -10.23 -16.26 10.59
C PHE A 281 -9.03 -17.11 11.03
N ASN A 282 -9.25 -18.18 11.79
CA ASN A 282 -8.24 -19.09 12.33
C ASN A 282 -8.27 -20.49 11.68
N ILE A 283 -8.82 -20.61 10.48
CA ILE A 283 -9.00 -21.88 9.77
C ILE A 283 -7.67 -22.60 9.46
N GLU A 284 -6.58 -21.84 9.30
CA GLU A 284 -5.22 -22.36 9.18
C GLU A 284 -4.48 -22.24 10.52
N ASN A 285 -4.57 -23.28 11.35
CA ASN A 285 -4.09 -23.31 12.74
C ASN A 285 -2.57 -23.20 12.97
N ASN A 286 -1.74 -22.89 11.96
CA ASN A 286 -0.28 -22.92 12.12
C ASN A 286 0.40 -21.56 12.29
N ILE A 287 -0.30 -20.45 12.19
CA ILE A 287 0.27 -19.12 12.43
C ILE A 287 -0.70 -18.35 13.33
N MET A 288 -0.44 -18.35 14.63
CA MET A 288 -1.12 -17.40 15.53
C MET A 288 -0.79 -15.99 15.04
N TYR A 289 -1.82 -15.23 14.70
CA TYR A 289 -1.69 -13.81 14.41
C TYR A 289 -1.10 -13.13 15.66
N LYS A 290 0.16 -12.72 15.58
CA LYS A 290 0.76 -11.84 16.58
C LYS A 290 0.40 -10.42 16.15
N GLY A 291 -0.33 -9.70 17.00
CA GLY A 291 -0.60 -8.29 16.80
C GLY A 291 0.68 -7.50 16.48
N ILE A 292 0.53 -6.34 15.90
CA ILE A 292 1.64 -5.45 15.57
C ILE A 292 2.14 -4.85 16.89
N ASP A 293 3.46 -4.90 17.10
CA ASP A 293 4.10 -4.20 18.21
C ASP A 293 4.39 -2.76 17.77
N LEU A 294 3.56 -1.82 18.20
CA LEU A 294 3.70 -0.39 17.91
C LEU A 294 4.63 0.34 18.88
N THR A 295 5.32 -0.37 19.78
CA THR A 295 6.19 0.25 20.78
C THR A 295 7.52 0.79 20.21
N VAL A 296 7.74 0.66 18.90
CA VAL A 296 8.97 1.13 18.26
C VAL A 296 8.83 2.62 17.93
N GLU A 297 9.35 3.47 18.81
CA GLU A 297 9.43 4.93 18.61
C GLU A 297 10.36 5.33 17.44
N THR A 298 11.25 4.42 17.00
CA THR A 298 12.22 4.66 15.92
C THR A 298 12.34 3.43 15.01
N PHE A 299 12.52 3.67 13.71
CA PHE A 299 12.74 2.59 12.76
C PHE A 299 14.09 1.90 13.02
N PRO A 300 14.13 0.56 13.01
CA PRO A 300 15.38 -0.19 13.16
C PRO A 300 16.32 0.08 11.98
N TYR A 301 17.61 0.12 12.23
CA TYR A 301 18.63 0.32 11.20
C TYR A 301 19.82 -0.60 11.40
N ASN A 302 20.58 -0.81 10.34
CA ASN A 302 21.81 -1.58 10.32
C ASN A 302 22.99 -0.66 9.98
N GLU A 303 23.81 -0.30 10.98
CA GLU A 303 24.97 0.60 10.80
C GLU A 303 25.91 0.14 9.71
N LYS A 304 26.22 -1.16 9.64
CA LYS A 304 27.11 -1.71 8.62
C LYS A 304 26.53 -1.58 7.20
N LEU A 305 25.21 -1.65 7.09
CA LEU A 305 24.52 -1.43 5.82
C LEU A 305 24.54 0.06 5.44
N ILE A 306 24.42 0.96 6.40
CA ILE A 306 24.55 2.41 6.19
C ILE A 306 25.95 2.72 5.65
N ASP A 307 27.00 2.25 6.32
CA ASP A 307 28.39 2.46 5.89
C ASP A 307 28.65 1.90 4.49
N TYR A 308 28.09 0.73 4.20
CA TYR A 308 28.15 0.13 2.86
C TYR A 308 27.46 1.02 1.81
N VAL A 309 26.26 1.52 2.10
CA VAL A 309 25.50 2.37 1.17
C VAL A 309 26.25 3.68 0.92
N ILE A 310 26.74 4.33 1.96
CA ILE A 310 27.52 5.58 1.82
C ILE A 310 28.78 5.31 0.97
N THR A 311 29.55 4.29 1.30
CA THR A 311 30.83 3.99 0.62
C THR A 311 30.61 3.60 -0.84
N LYS A 312 29.55 2.86 -1.13
CA LYS A 312 29.28 2.34 -2.48
C LYS A 312 28.59 3.33 -3.41
N PHE A 313 27.61 4.08 -2.90
CA PHE A 313 26.72 4.89 -3.72
C PHE A 313 26.91 6.40 -3.54
N TYR A 314 27.46 6.84 -2.38
CA TYR A 314 27.60 8.25 -2.01
C TYR A 314 29.03 8.62 -1.62
N LYS A 315 30.04 7.86 -2.07
CA LYS A 315 31.47 8.05 -1.74
C LYS A 315 31.97 9.48 -1.96
N ASP A 316 31.47 10.14 -3.02
CA ASP A 316 31.92 11.48 -3.40
C ASP A 316 31.03 12.58 -2.80
N ASP A 317 29.93 12.22 -2.13
CA ASP A 317 29.02 13.14 -1.48
C ASP A 317 29.45 13.40 -0.03
N LYS A 318 30.16 14.51 0.17
CA LYS A 318 30.67 14.94 1.48
C LYS A 318 29.59 15.61 2.35
N SER A 319 28.38 15.76 1.85
CA SER A 319 27.28 16.42 2.57
C SER A 319 26.57 15.50 3.57
N ILE A 320 26.82 14.17 3.50
CA ILE A 320 26.15 13.17 4.32
C ILE A 320 27.13 12.44 5.22
N THR A 321 26.84 12.36 6.50
CA THR A 321 27.57 11.55 7.48
C THR A 321 26.76 10.32 7.88
N SER A 322 27.40 9.30 8.46
CA SER A 322 26.70 8.11 8.97
C SER A 322 25.68 8.51 10.04
N ASP A 323 26.00 9.47 10.90
CA ASP A 323 25.08 9.98 11.95
C ASP A 323 23.84 10.67 11.36
N ASP A 324 24.01 11.46 10.29
CA ASP A 324 22.88 12.10 9.60
C ASP A 324 21.99 11.03 8.93
N PHE A 325 22.61 10.01 8.35
CA PHE A 325 21.91 8.92 7.71
C PHE A 325 21.09 8.11 8.73
N ILE A 326 21.67 7.78 9.89
CA ILE A 326 20.98 7.12 11.00
C ILE A 326 19.74 7.91 11.42
N LYS A 327 19.87 9.21 11.63
CA LYS A 327 18.74 10.08 11.96
C LYS A 327 17.66 10.04 10.88
N MET A 328 18.04 10.12 9.61
CA MET A 328 17.08 10.05 8.50
C MET A 328 16.27 8.74 8.51
N ILE A 329 16.90 7.58 8.81
CA ILE A 329 16.19 6.31 8.92
C ILE A 329 15.30 6.29 10.16
N GLN A 330 15.82 6.68 11.32
CA GLN A 330 15.08 6.69 12.59
C GLN A 330 13.79 7.53 12.52
N TYR A 331 13.84 8.65 11.79
CA TYR A 331 12.69 9.54 11.59
C TYR A 331 11.91 9.24 10.29
N HIS A 332 12.14 8.09 9.67
CA HIS A 332 11.47 7.66 8.43
C HIS A 332 11.47 8.75 7.33
N ALA A 333 12.61 9.41 7.15
CA ALA A 333 12.74 10.41 6.11
C ALA A 333 12.63 9.75 4.72
N CYS A 334 11.71 10.25 3.87
CA CYS A 334 11.52 9.74 2.51
C CYS A 334 12.36 10.57 1.53
N ASN A 335 13.63 10.20 1.35
CA ASN A 335 14.57 10.91 0.49
C ASN A 335 15.51 9.93 -0.26
N GLN A 336 16.36 10.44 -1.15
CA GLN A 336 17.26 9.63 -1.98
C GLN A 336 18.19 8.69 -1.18
N TYR A 337 18.62 9.09 0.02
CA TYR A 337 19.55 8.30 0.85
C TYR A 337 18.84 7.11 1.48
N THR A 338 17.73 7.37 2.16
CA THR A 338 16.91 6.32 2.79
C THR A 338 16.30 5.39 1.75
N THR A 339 15.90 5.91 0.59
CA THR A 339 15.45 5.08 -0.54
C THR A 339 16.53 4.09 -0.96
N THR A 340 17.78 4.55 -1.14
CA THR A 340 18.89 3.66 -1.52
C THR A 340 19.12 2.59 -0.45
N TYR A 341 19.09 2.96 0.83
CA TYR A 341 19.21 2.03 1.95
C TYR A 341 18.13 0.96 1.90
N TYR A 342 16.85 1.33 1.86
CA TYR A 342 15.73 0.37 1.87
C TYR A 342 15.73 -0.54 0.63
N LEU A 343 16.07 -0.02 -0.54
CA LEU A 343 16.17 -0.84 -1.76
C LEU A 343 17.33 -1.85 -1.69
N VAL A 344 18.46 -1.48 -1.08
CA VAL A 344 19.57 -2.40 -0.85
C VAL A 344 19.21 -3.43 0.23
N GLU A 345 18.62 -3.00 1.34
CA GLU A 345 18.19 -3.88 2.44
C GLU A 345 17.21 -4.96 1.95
N LYS A 346 16.19 -4.54 1.20
CA LYS A 346 15.18 -5.44 0.62
C LYS A 346 15.76 -6.48 -0.33
N ASN A 347 16.90 -6.18 -0.95
CA ASN A 347 17.52 -7.03 -1.97
C ASN A 347 18.97 -7.43 -1.62
N LEU A 348 19.28 -7.58 -0.33
CA LEU A 348 20.64 -7.90 0.16
C LEU A 348 21.30 -9.11 -0.52
N GLU A 349 20.51 -10.04 -1.04
CA GLU A 349 21.05 -11.19 -1.76
C GLU A 349 21.71 -10.83 -3.09
N LYS A 350 21.32 -9.72 -3.71
CA LYS A 350 21.93 -9.20 -4.93
C LYS A 350 23.27 -8.50 -4.67
N TYR A 351 23.53 -8.08 -3.42
CA TYR A 351 24.75 -7.37 -3.02
C TYR A 351 25.71 -8.33 -2.32
N LYS A 352 26.32 -9.25 -3.10
CA LYS A 352 27.24 -10.29 -2.62
C LYS A 352 28.47 -9.73 -1.93
N ASP A 353 28.95 -8.58 -2.36
CA ASP A 353 30.07 -7.84 -1.78
C ASP A 353 29.80 -7.44 -0.32
N TYR A 354 28.59 -6.98 0.03
CA TYR A 354 28.18 -6.73 1.41
C TYR A 354 28.31 -7.96 2.30
N LYS A 355 27.89 -9.15 1.80
CA LYS A 355 28.03 -10.43 2.53
C LYS A 355 29.49 -10.85 2.70
N LEU A 356 30.35 -10.54 1.75
CA LEU A 356 31.78 -10.86 1.83
C LEU A 356 32.53 -9.99 2.85
N GLU A 357 32.18 -8.72 2.98
CA GLU A 357 32.70 -7.81 4.00
C GLU A 357 32.31 -8.23 5.42
N GLN A 358 31.06 -8.66 5.60
CA GLN A 358 30.60 -9.20 6.90
C GLN A 358 31.39 -10.47 7.30
N LYS A 359 31.67 -11.39 6.36
CA LYS A 359 32.44 -12.60 6.65
C LYS A 359 33.87 -12.30 7.04
N LYS A 360 34.50 -11.25 6.49
CA LYS A 360 35.87 -10.84 6.85
C LYS A 360 35.96 -10.32 8.29
N ASN A 361 34.91 -9.68 8.79
CA ASN A 361 34.85 -9.11 10.15
C ASN A 361 34.50 -10.15 11.24
N TRP A 362 34.19 -11.41 10.88
CA TRP A 362 33.97 -12.51 11.85
C TRP A 362 35.28 -13.27 12.16
N PHE A 363 36.34 -13.01 11.42
CA PHE A 363 37.66 -13.67 11.58
C PHE A 363 38.75 -12.70 12.09
N ASN A 364 38.41 -11.47 12.43
CA ASN A 364 39.21 -10.51 13.17
C ASN A 364 38.55 -10.16 14.52
#